data_21def33fef8d13e2fdbeb8739d53b757
#
_entry.id   21def33fef8d13e2fdbeb8739d53b757
#
_cell.length_a   1.000
_cell.length_b   1.000
_cell.length_c   1.000
_cell.angle_alpha   90.00
_cell.angle_beta   90.00
_cell.angle_gamma   90.00
#
_symmetry.space_group_name_H-M   'P 1'
#
loop_
_entity.id
_entity.type
_entity.pdbx_description
1 polymer ?
#
loop_
_entity_poly.entity_id
_entity_poly.type
_entity_poly.pdbx_seq_one_letter_code
_entity_poly.pdbx_strand_id
1 'polypeptide(L)'
;MDKDDLGSKIFGWVGTALALYFYIAPCVPFYKVIKGTMTWQESPGALLICSFLNCILWSDYGLIRDQFSVYLANGIGGTITLIYITIYLIHLAERKILLSLFYNFFLMCCIVEIYFIFYYLVPSKVTGIIANVFNVLMYAAPGEKIVQICKGASYQLIPIWSTIGGTACSTSWMCYGIYQKDELLIIPNALGVAASIVQIVVFLVYRQKQKKTAATPEPLKE
;
A
#
# COMPACT_ATOMS: atom_id res chain seq x y z
N MET A 1 12.47 -18.18 22.41
CA MET A 1 13.05 -18.12 21.06
C MET A 1 13.55 -16.71 20.90
N ASP A 2 14.82 -16.58 20.57
CA ASP A 2 15.48 -15.28 20.54
C ASP A 2 14.86 -14.42 19.43
N LYS A 3 14.34 -13.22 19.79
CA LYS A 3 13.80 -12.24 18.82
C LYS A 3 14.88 -11.79 17.83
N ASP A 4 16.12 -12.11 18.10
CA ASP A 4 17.32 -11.78 17.34
C ASP A 4 17.75 -12.88 16.34
N ASP A 5 16.86 -13.81 16.01
CA ASP A 5 17.14 -14.81 15.00
C ASP A 5 17.50 -14.15 13.66
N LEU A 6 18.56 -14.62 13.02
CA LEU A 6 19.08 -14.08 11.76
C LEU A 6 17.99 -14.01 10.67
N GLY A 7 17.11 -15.03 10.62
CA GLY A 7 15.99 -15.06 9.68
C GLY A 7 15.03 -13.89 9.88
N SER A 8 14.67 -13.58 11.12
CA SER A 8 13.83 -12.43 11.46
C SER A 8 14.47 -11.12 10.98
N LYS A 9 15.76 -10.93 11.24
CA LYS A 9 16.50 -9.73 10.80
C LYS A 9 16.52 -9.61 9.28
N ILE A 10 16.84 -10.69 8.55
CA ILE A 10 16.90 -10.69 7.09
C ILE A 10 15.53 -10.31 6.51
N PHE A 11 14.46 -11.02 6.89
CA PHE A 11 13.13 -10.77 6.34
C PHE A 11 12.57 -9.41 6.76
N GLY A 12 12.85 -8.94 7.98
CA GLY A 12 12.50 -7.61 8.43
C GLY A 12 13.16 -6.50 7.60
N TRP A 13 14.46 -6.59 7.33
CA TRP A 13 15.17 -5.60 6.51
C TRP A 13 14.78 -5.66 5.03
N VAL A 14 14.62 -6.87 4.46
CA VAL A 14 14.14 -7.02 3.07
C VAL A 14 12.71 -6.47 2.93
N GLY A 15 11.82 -6.80 3.88
CA GLY A 15 10.46 -6.27 3.91
C GLY A 15 10.45 -4.75 4.02
N THR A 16 11.28 -4.17 4.89
CA THR A 16 11.43 -2.72 5.03
C THR A 16 11.89 -2.07 3.73
N ALA A 17 12.93 -2.58 3.08
CA ALA A 17 13.45 -2.03 1.83
C ALA A 17 12.40 -2.07 0.71
N LEU A 18 11.68 -3.20 0.58
CA LEU A 18 10.60 -3.34 -0.41
C LEU A 18 9.41 -2.42 -0.10
N ALA A 19 9.02 -2.29 1.16
CA ALA A 19 7.96 -1.36 1.57
C ALA A 19 8.33 0.09 1.25
N LEU A 20 9.56 0.52 1.53
CA LEU A 20 10.05 1.86 1.19
C LEU A 20 10.01 2.12 -0.32
N TYR A 21 10.38 1.14 -1.14
CA TYR A 21 10.22 1.24 -2.60
C TYR A 21 8.76 1.57 -2.99
N PHE A 22 7.77 0.89 -2.38
CA PHE A 22 6.35 1.15 -2.64
C PHE A 22 5.89 2.51 -2.14
N TYR A 23 6.38 3.00 -1.02
CA TYR A 23 6.06 4.35 -0.54
C TYR A 23 6.65 5.45 -1.42
N ILE A 24 7.80 5.19 -2.06
CA ILE A 24 8.43 6.14 -2.99
C ILE A 24 7.79 6.09 -4.39
N ALA A 25 7.27 4.95 -4.82
CA ALA A 25 6.72 4.78 -6.17
C ALA A 25 5.69 5.86 -6.60
N PRO A 26 4.80 6.37 -5.73
CA PRO A 26 3.89 7.46 -6.06
C PRO A 26 4.56 8.81 -6.39
N CYS A 27 5.86 9.00 -6.12
CA CYS A 27 6.56 10.24 -6.49
C CYS A 27 6.41 10.58 -7.97
N VAL A 28 6.42 9.58 -8.86
CA VAL A 28 6.35 9.79 -10.31
C VAL A 28 4.99 10.35 -10.74
N PRO A 29 3.83 9.74 -10.41
CA PRO A 29 2.53 10.33 -10.71
C PRO A 29 2.33 11.69 -10.03
N PHE A 30 2.73 11.86 -8.77
CA PHE A 30 2.65 13.16 -8.10
C PHE A 30 3.45 14.26 -8.81
N TYR A 31 4.67 13.95 -9.24
CA TYR A 31 5.47 14.88 -10.05
C TYR A 31 4.76 15.27 -11.35
N LYS A 32 4.12 14.33 -12.05
CA LYS A 32 3.35 14.60 -13.27
C LYS A 32 2.16 15.51 -13.01
N VAL A 33 1.46 15.33 -11.89
CA VAL A 33 0.35 16.18 -11.49
C VAL A 33 0.83 17.60 -11.18
N ILE A 34 1.93 17.75 -10.44
CA ILE A 34 2.54 19.06 -10.16
C ILE A 34 2.93 19.80 -11.47
N LYS A 35 3.42 19.05 -12.46
CA LYS A 35 3.76 19.59 -13.78
C LYS A 35 2.55 19.83 -14.69
N GLY A 36 1.34 19.49 -14.26
CA GLY A 36 0.11 19.66 -15.05
C GLY A 36 -0.04 18.68 -16.22
N THR A 37 0.74 17.59 -16.23
CA THR A 37 0.68 16.53 -17.25
C THR A 37 -0.24 15.37 -16.88
N MET A 38 -0.82 15.40 -15.68
CA MET A 38 -1.78 14.44 -15.14
C MET A 38 -2.81 15.18 -14.26
N THR A 39 -4.03 14.70 -14.18
CA THR A 39 -5.08 15.33 -13.37
C THR A 39 -5.16 14.76 -11.96
N TRP A 40 -5.60 15.57 -10.98
CA TRP A 40 -5.77 15.15 -9.59
C TRP A 40 -6.90 14.12 -9.40
N GLN A 41 -7.91 14.12 -10.29
CA GLN A 41 -9.01 13.15 -10.27
C GLN A 41 -8.53 11.70 -10.47
N GLU A 42 -7.36 11.52 -11.08
CA GLU A 42 -6.75 10.22 -11.28
C GLU A 42 -5.95 9.74 -10.05
N SER A 43 -5.77 10.61 -9.04
CA SER A 43 -5.07 10.28 -7.80
C SER A 43 -6.09 9.94 -6.70
N PRO A 44 -6.10 8.71 -6.17
CA PRO A 44 -7.07 8.29 -5.17
C PRO A 44 -6.73 8.85 -3.78
N GLY A 45 -7.20 10.07 -3.47
CA GLY A 45 -6.97 10.71 -2.16
C GLY A 45 -7.40 9.85 -0.97
N ALA A 46 -8.51 9.12 -1.09
CA ALA A 46 -8.96 8.18 -0.06
C ALA A 46 -7.93 7.07 0.21
N LEU A 47 -7.25 6.57 -0.84
CA LEU A 47 -6.23 5.55 -0.69
C LEU A 47 -4.99 6.07 0.04
N LEU A 48 -4.61 7.34 -0.17
CA LEU A 48 -3.53 7.98 0.59
C LEU A 48 -3.85 8.08 2.07
N ILE A 49 -5.09 8.47 2.41
CA ILE A 49 -5.54 8.55 3.81
C ILE A 49 -5.53 7.16 4.44
N CYS A 50 -6.08 6.15 3.77
CA CYS A 50 -6.05 4.76 4.25
C CYS A 50 -4.61 4.27 4.45
N SER A 51 -3.71 4.54 3.51
CA SER A 51 -2.29 4.17 3.61
C SER A 51 -1.61 4.85 4.78
N PHE A 52 -1.89 6.13 5.01
CA PHE A 52 -1.34 6.88 6.12
C PHE A 52 -1.80 6.33 7.47
N LEU A 53 -3.11 6.12 7.66
CA LEU A 53 -3.68 5.54 8.88
C LEU A 53 -3.14 4.13 9.13
N ASN A 54 -3.00 3.34 8.08
CA ASN A 54 -2.39 2.02 8.14
C ASN A 54 -0.94 2.10 8.65
N CYS A 55 -0.14 3.02 8.12
CA CYS A 55 1.24 3.23 8.57
C CYS A 55 1.33 3.62 10.04
N ILE A 56 0.46 4.52 10.52
CA ILE A 56 0.44 4.93 11.93
C ILE A 56 0.13 3.73 12.82
N LEU A 57 -0.92 2.98 12.51
CA LEU A 57 -1.34 1.82 13.30
C LEU A 57 -0.28 0.72 13.34
N TRP A 58 0.38 0.42 12.22
CA TRP A 58 1.48 -0.54 12.19
C TRP A 58 2.75 -0.02 12.87
N SER A 59 2.99 1.29 12.83
CA SER A 59 4.09 1.89 13.58
C SER A 59 3.89 1.75 15.08
N ASP A 60 2.69 2.07 15.59
CA ASP A 60 2.31 1.83 16.98
C ASP A 60 2.41 0.38 17.39
N TYR A 61 1.85 -0.51 16.55
CA TYR A 61 1.92 -1.94 16.79
C TYR A 61 3.36 -2.41 16.93
N GLY A 62 4.23 -1.97 16.01
CA GLY A 62 5.65 -2.32 16.01
C GLY A 62 6.38 -1.81 17.26
N LEU A 63 6.07 -0.59 17.73
CA LEU A 63 6.63 -0.04 18.96
C LEU A 63 6.20 -0.82 20.19
N ILE A 64 4.88 -1.07 20.35
CA ILE A 64 4.34 -1.79 21.51
C ILE A 64 4.86 -3.23 21.56
N ARG A 65 5.10 -3.86 20.42
CA ARG A 65 5.56 -5.24 20.30
C ARG A 65 7.09 -5.38 20.23
N ASP A 66 7.82 -4.26 20.29
CA ASP A 66 9.28 -4.23 20.14
C ASP A 66 9.75 -4.88 18.83
N GLN A 67 9.05 -4.54 17.75
CA GLN A 67 9.32 -5.02 16.40
C GLN A 67 9.90 -3.90 15.54
N PHE A 68 11.21 -3.65 15.67
CA PHE A 68 11.90 -2.52 15.07
C PHE A 68 11.67 -2.36 13.56
N SER A 69 11.72 -3.46 12.79
CA SER A 69 11.52 -3.42 11.33
C SER A 69 10.11 -2.95 10.96
N VAL A 70 9.07 -3.38 11.71
CA VAL A 70 7.67 -2.98 11.48
C VAL A 70 7.51 -1.49 11.77
N TYR A 71 7.99 -1.04 12.93
CA TYR A 71 7.98 0.36 13.32
C TYR A 71 8.73 1.25 12.33
N LEU A 72 9.95 0.88 11.93
CA LEU A 72 10.78 1.68 11.03
C LEU A 72 10.15 1.82 9.64
N ALA A 73 9.72 0.70 9.03
CA ALA A 73 9.13 0.71 7.70
C ALA A 73 7.88 1.60 7.64
N ASN A 74 7.01 1.46 8.64
CA ASN A 74 5.74 2.18 8.68
C ASN A 74 5.91 3.63 9.14
N GLY A 75 6.83 3.93 10.05
CA GLY A 75 7.15 5.30 10.46
C GLY A 75 7.65 6.14 9.27
N ILE A 76 8.58 5.61 8.48
CA ILE A 76 9.06 6.27 7.26
C ILE A 76 7.92 6.33 6.21
N GLY A 77 7.17 5.24 6.02
CA GLY A 77 6.05 5.18 5.09
C GLY A 77 4.97 6.21 5.41
N GLY A 78 4.61 6.36 6.69
CA GLY A 78 3.67 7.37 7.17
C GLY A 78 4.15 8.79 6.87
N THR A 79 5.43 9.08 7.12
CA THR A 79 6.04 10.38 6.82
C THR A 79 5.96 10.71 5.32
N ILE A 80 6.32 9.77 4.45
CA ILE A 80 6.25 9.95 3.00
C ILE A 80 4.80 10.14 2.54
N THR A 81 3.87 9.35 3.07
CA THR A 81 2.45 9.46 2.71
C THR A 81 1.85 10.78 3.18
N LEU A 82 2.26 11.29 4.35
CA LEU A 82 1.86 12.62 4.82
C LEU A 82 2.33 13.74 3.88
N ILE A 83 3.54 13.63 3.32
CA ILE A 83 4.05 14.57 2.30
C ILE A 83 3.13 14.54 1.07
N TYR A 84 2.72 13.35 0.60
CA TYR A 84 1.80 13.25 -0.54
C TYR A 84 0.43 13.83 -0.24
N ILE A 85 -0.12 13.59 0.95
CA ILE A 85 -1.40 14.20 1.39
C ILE A 85 -1.27 15.72 1.39
N THR A 86 -0.16 16.26 1.92
CA THR A 86 0.09 17.71 1.95
C THR A 86 0.12 18.30 0.54
N ILE A 87 0.87 17.69 -0.37
CA ILE A 87 0.92 18.10 -1.77
C ILE A 87 -0.48 18.02 -2.41
N TYR A 88 -1.21 16.94 -2.18
CA TYR A 88 -2.57 16.75 -2.68
C TYR A 88 -3.51 17.85 -2.19
N LEU A 89 -3.51 18.15 -0.90
CA LEU A 89 -4.37 19.18 -0.30
C LEU A 89 -4.03 20.59 -0.79
N ILE A 90 -2.74 20.92 -0.94
CA ILE A 90 -2.31 22.22 -1.48
C ILE A 90 -2.88 22.46 -2.88
N HIS A 91 -2.88 21.43 -3.71
CA HIS A 91 -3.36 21.56 -5.09
C HIS A 91 -4.89 21.46 -5.20
N LEU A 92 -5.52 20.63 -4.37
CA LEU A 92 -6.99 20.53 -4.34
C LEU A 92 -7.65 21.82 -3.85
N ALA A 93 -7.03 22.53 -2.89
CA ALA A 93 -7.53 23.78 -2.33
C ALA A 93 -7.31 25.02 -3.24
N GLU A 94 -7.14 24.83 -4.56
CA GLU A 94 -6.88 25.90 -5.51
C GLU A 94 -5.70 26.81 -5.09
N ARG A 95 -4.65 26.22 -4.55
CA ARG A 95 -3.44 26.87 -4.05
C ARG A 95 -3.66 27.78 -2.82
N LYS A 96 -4.70 27.54 -2.04
CA LYS A 96 -4.88 28.19 -0.72
C LYS A 96 -3.91 27.57 0.30
N ILE A 97 -2.63 27.89 0.11
CA ILE A 97 -1.51 27.29 0.86
C ILE A 97 -1.74 27.40 2.38
N LEU A 98 -2.18 28.56 2.87
CA LEU A 98 -2.37 28.78 4.29
C LEU A 98 -3.46 27.86 4.89
N LEU A 99 -4.57 27.69 4.17
CA LEU A 99 -5.66 26.80 4.59
C LEU A 99 -5.19 25.34 4.59
N SER A 100 -4.44 24.94 3.59
CA SER A 100 -3.86 23.59 3.51
C SER A 100 -2.86 23.33 4.64
N LEU A 101 -2.00 24.29 4.97
CA LEU A 101 -1.07 24.18 6.11
C LEU A 101 -1.82 24.07 7.43
N PHE A 102 -2.92 24.83 7.60
CA PHE A 102 -3.76 24.73 8.79
C PHE A 102 -4.39 23.34 8.93
N TYR A 103 -4.97 22.78 7.85
CA TYR A 103 -5.54 21.44 7.87
C TYR A 103 -4.48 20.36 8.13
N ASN A 104 -3.28 20.50 7.57
CA ASN A 104 -2.17 19.56 7.83
C ASN A 104 -1.70 19.64 9.28
N PHE A 105 -1.59 20.86 9.86
CA PHE A 105 -1.23 21.04 11.26
C PHE A 105 -2.28 20.40 12.18
N PHE A 106 -3.56 20.67 11.93
CA PHE A 106 -4.67 20.08 12.69
C PHE A 106 -4.67 18.55 12.57
N LEU A 107 -4.49 18.03 11.36
CA LEU A 107 -4.37 16.58 11.12
C LEU A 107 -3.20 15.99 11.90
N MET A 108 -2.03 16.63 11.89
CA MET A 108 -0.87 16.20 12.69
C MET A 108 -1.19 16.17 14.18
N CYS A 109 -1.87 17.17 14.73
CA CYS A 109 -2.28 17.18 16.13
C CYS A 109 -3.20 16.01 16.45
N CYS A 110 -4.22 15.76 15.61
CA CYS A 110 -5.12 14.61 15.77
C CYS A 110 -4.37 13.28 15.74
N ILE A 111 -3.37 13.16 14.88
CA ILE A 111 -2.54 11.93 14.75
C ILE A 111 -1.72 11.71 16.00
N VAL A 112 -1.07 12.78 16.52
CA VAL A 112 -0.29 12.68 17.76
C VAL A 112 -1.20 12.27 18.92
N GLU A 113 -2.42 12.83 19.02
CA GLU A 113 -3.39 12.42 20.04
C GLU A 113 -3.85 10.98 19.87
N ILE A 114 -4.17 10.55 18.63
CA ILE A 114 -4.54 9.17 18.32
C ILE A 114 -3.38 8.23 18.67
N TYR A 115 -2.14 8.60 18.32
CA TYR A 115 -0.93 7.86 18.66
C TYR A 115 -0.82 7.65 20.17
N PHE A 116 -0.94 8.71 20.98
CA PHE A 116 -0.89 8.59 22.44
C PHE A 116 -2.01 7.70 22.99
N ILE A 117 -3.25 7.82 22.46
CA ILE A 117 -4.38 7.01 22.86
C ILE A 117 -4.10 5.53 22.57
N PHE A 118 -3.66 5.21 21.35
CA PHE A 118 -3.40 3.82 20.96
C PHE A 118 -2.20 3.24 21.72
N TYR A 119 -1.13 3.99 21.88
CA TYR A 119 0.06 3.52 22.58
C TYR A 119 -0.21 3.21 24.06
N TYR A 120 -0.95 4.05 24.77
CA TYR A 120 -1.13 3.93 26.21
C TYR A 120 -2.42 3.22 26.63
N LEU A 121 -3.48 3.28 25.85
CA LEU A 121 -4.81 2.84 26.24
C LEU A 121 -5.34 1.63 25.46
N VAL A 122 -4.80 1.36 24.26
CA VAL A 122 -5.31 0.30 23.38
C VAL A 122 -4.35 -0.89 23.38
N PRO A 123 -4.82 -2.12 23.67
CA PRO A 123 -4.00 -3.30 23.56
C PRO A 123 -3.45 -3.48 22.14
N SER A 124 -2.17 -3.85 21.99
CA SER A 124 -1.51 -4.04 20.69
C SER A 124 -2.29 -4.96 19.72
N LYS A 125 -2.97 -5.97 20.26
CA LYS A 125 -3.82 -6.88 19.48
C LYS A 125 -4.96 -6.12 18.78
N VAL A 126 -5.60 -5.17 19.43
CA VAL A 126 -6.69 -4.36 18.87
C VAL A 126 -6.12 -3.42 17.80
N THR A 127 -5.00 -2.78 18.07
CA THR A 127 -4.29 -1.92 17.08
C THR A 127 -3.96 -2.70 15.81
N GLY A 128 -3.40 -3.91 15.95
CA GLY A 128 -3.09 -4.76 14.81
C GLY A 128 -4.32 -5.25 14.02
N ILE A 129 -5.44 -5.53 14.71
CA ILE A 129 -6.70 -5.88 14.05
C ILE A 129 -7.23 -4.70 13.22
N ILE A 130 -7.22 -3.49 13.77
CA ILE A 130 -7.67 -2.28 13.06
C ILE A 130 -6.74 -2.01 11.86
N ALA A 131 -5.42 -2.12 12.02
CA ALA A 131 -4.46 -2.00 10.92
C ALA A 131 -4.76 -3.01 9.80
N ASN A 132 -5.12 -4.23 10.14
CA ASN A 132 -5.52 -5.26 9.17
C ASN A 132 -6.80 -4.91 8.40
N VAL A 133 -7.76 -4.25 9.02
CA VAL A 133 -8.95 -3.74 8.29
C VAL A 133 -8.51 -2.77 7.19
N PHE A 134 -7.60 -1.83 7.48
CA PHE A 134 -7.07 -0.92 6.45
C PHE A 134 -6.28 -1.67 5.36
N ASN A 135 -5.51 -2.70 5.70
CA ASN A 135 -4.85 -3.56 4.69
C ASN A 135 -5.87 -4.19 3.73
N VAL A 136 -6.97 -4.75 4.25
CA VAL A 136 -8.01 -5.36 3.42
C VAL A 136 -8.70 -4.33 2.53
N LEU A 137 -9.00 -3.15 3.04
CA LEU A 137 -9.58 -2.05 2.25
C LEU A 137 -8.66 -1.64 1.09
N MET A 138 -7.35 -1.67 1.28
CA MET A 138 -6.38 -1.35 0.23
C MET A 138 -6.35 -2.39 -0.91
N TYR A 139 -6.84 -3.62 -0.68
CA TYR A 139 -6.99 -4.63 -1.75
C TYR A 139 -8.20 -4.39 -2.65
N ALA A 140 -9.11 -3.48 -2.32
CA ALA A 140 -10.29 -3.19 -3.15
C ALA A 140 -9.90 -2.68 -4.55
N ALA A 141 -8.91 -1.80 -4.65
CA ALA A 141 -8.48 -1.24 -5.94
C ALA A 141 -7.87 -2.29 -6.90
N PRO A 142 -6.97 -3.19 -6.48
CA PRO A 142 -6.56 -4.32 -7.32
C PRO A 142 -7.72 -5.25 -7.71
N GLY A 143 -8.67 -5.49 -6.80
CA GLY A 143 -9.86 -6.31 -7.07
C GLY A 143 -10.74 -5.71 -8.18
N GLU A 144 -10.97 -4.41 -8.14
CA GLU A 144 -11.72 -3.69 -9.18
C GLU A 144 -11.08 -3.84 -10.57
N LYS A 145 -9.76 -3.70 -10.66
CA LYS A 145 -9.02 -3.89 -11.92
C LYS A 145 -9.20 -5.29 -12.49
N ILE A 146 -9.18 -6.32 -11.65
CA ILE A 146 -9.45 -7.70 -12.08
C ILE A 146 -10.85 -7.80 -12.69
N VAL A 147 -11.87 -7.25 -12.03
CA VAL A 147 -13.25 -7.26 -12.53
C VAL A 147 -13.35 -6.52 -13.87
N GLN A 148 -12.69 -5.38 -14.02
CA GLN A 148 -12.66 -4.62 -15.28
C GLN A 148 -12.03 -5.44 -16.42
N ILE A 149 -10.93 -6.14 -16.17
CA ILE A 149 -10.27 -7.00 -17.14
C ILE A 149 -11.17 -8.17 -17.55
N CYS A 150 -11.86 -8.79 -16.60
CA CYS A 150 -12.84 -9.84 -16.87
C CYS A 150 -14.01 -9.35 -17.73
N LYS A 151 -14.36 -8.06 -17.64
CA LYS A 151 -15.38 -7.40 -18.47
C LYS A 151 -14.86 -6.89 -19.81
N GLY A 152 -13.62 -7.18 -20.17
CA GLY A 152 -13.05 -6.83 -21.49
C GLY A 152 -12.04 -5.69 -21.51
N ALA A 153 -11.73 -5.07 -20.34
CA ALA A 153 -10.68 -4.08 -20.28
C ALA A 153 -9.28 -4.67 -20.56
N SER A 154 -8.31 -3.80 -20.83
CA SER A 154 -6.93 -4.23 -21.10
C SER A 154 -6.27 -4.93 -19.90
N TYR A 155 -5.58 -6.04 -20.14
CA TYR A 155 -4.75 -6.70 -19.14
C TYR A 155 -3.66 -5.78 -18.56
N GLN A 156 -3.29 -4.71 -19.26
CA GLN A 156 -2.28 -3.73 -18.85
C GLN A 156 -2.72 -2.89 -17.64
N LEU A 157 -4.01 -2.95 -17.23
CA LEU A 157 -4.47 -2.38 -15.97
C LEU A 157 -3.75 -2.97 -14.76
N ILE A 158 -3.23 -4.21 -14.86
CA ILE A 158 -2.39 -4.81 -13.82
C ILE A 158 -0.94 -4.39 -14.08
N PRO A 159 -0.32 -3.59 -13.19
CA PRO A 159 1.09 -3.22 -13.28
C PRO A 159 1.97 -4.39 -12.84
N ILE A 160 2.24 -5.33 -13.73
CA ILE A 160 2.83 -6.63 -13.41
C ILE A 160 4.12 -6.55 -12.56
N TRP A 161 5.00 -5.61 -12.85
CA TRP A 161 6.24 -5.44 -12.08
C TRP A 161 6.00 -4.99 -10.64
N SER A 162 5.02 -4.09 -10.45
CA SER A 162 4.57 -3.69 -9.12
C SER A 162 3.91 -4.85 -8.37
N THR A 163 3.13 -5.68 -9.08
CA THR A 163 2.50 -6.87 -8.49
C THR A 163 3.55 -7.90 -8.04
N ILE A 164 4.58 -8.16 -8.86
CA ILE A 164 5.70 -9.04 -8.48
C ILE A 164 6.44 -8.50 -7.26
N GLY A 165 6.78 -7.22 -7.27
CA GLY A 165 7.42 -6.56 -6.12
C GLY A 165 6.56 -6.62 -4.86
N GLY A 166 5.24 -6.42 -4.99
CA GLY A 166 4.26 -6.54 -3.90
C GLY A 166 4.21 -7.96 -3.33
N THR A 167 4.26 -8.98 -4.21
CA THR A 167 4.34 -10.38 -3.78
C THR A 167 5.60 -10.62 -2.94
N ALA A 168 6.75 -10.12 -3.40
CA ALA A 168 8.01 -10.26 -2.67
C ALA A 168 7.95 -9.54 -1.31
N CYS A 169 7.37 -8.33 -1.25
CA CYS A 169 7.19 -7.56 -0.03
C CYS A 169 6.29 -8.31 0.97
N SER A 170 5.10 -8.74 0.54
CA SER A 170 4.17 -9.50 1.38
C SER A 170 4.78 -10.83 1.84
N THR A 171 5.51 -11.54 0.97
CA THR A 171 6.20 -12.77 1.35
C THR A 171 7.24 -12.49 2.44
N SER A 172 8.00 -11.40 2.33
CA SER A 172 9.01 -11.02 3.31
C SER A 172 8.39 -10.72 4.67
N TRP A 173 7.31 -9.94 4.72
CA TRP A 173 6.59 -9.65 5.96
C TRP A 173 5.87 -10.87 6.54
N MET A 174 5.35 -11.77 5.69
CA MET A 174 4.79 -13.05 6.14
C MET A 174 5.86 -13.91 6.81
N CYS A 175 7.04 -14.07 6.19
CA CYS A 175 8.15 -14.79 6.77
C CYS A 175 8.62 -14.14 8.09
N TYR A 176 8.76 -12.82 8.12
CA TYR A 176 9.06 -12.08 9.34
C TYR A 176 8.05 -12.41 10.46
N GLY A 177 6.75 -12.37 10.14
CA GLY A 177 5.67 -12.70 11.07
C GLY A 177 5.79 -14.16 11.59
N ILE A 178 6.17 -15.11 10.74
CA ILE A 178 6.40 -16.51 11.15
C ILE A 178 7.54 -16.60 12.18
N TYR A 179 8.68 -15.93 11.94
CA TYR A 179 9.79 -15.87 12.88
C TYR A 179 9.40 -15.19 14.20
N GLN A 180 8.59 -14.12 14.12
CA GLN A 180 8.07 -13.42 15.30
C GLN A 180 6.91 -14.15 16.00
N LYS A 181 6.37 -15.22 15.41
CA LYS A 181 5.14 -15.93 15.84
C LYS A 181 3.97 -14.96 15.98
N ASP A 182 3.80 -14.09 15.00
CA ASP A 182 2.85 -12.99 15.01
C ASP A 182 1.79 -13.18 13.91
N GLU A 183 0.63 -13.72 14.31
CA GLU A 183 -0.48 -14.01 13.40
C GLU A 183 -1.03 -12.74 12.73
N LEU A 184 -0.97 -11.59 13.42
CA LEU A 184 -1.45 -10.33 12.90
C LEU A 184 -0.59 -9.81 11.74
N LEU A 185 0.67 -10.22 11.67
CA LEU A 185 1.53 -10.00 10.51
C LEU A 185 1.40 -11.10 9.45
N ILE A 186 1.24 -12.36 9.86
CA ILE A 186 1.16 -13.49 8.94
C ILE A 186 -0.08 -13.40 8.06
N ILE A 187 -1.26 -13.26 8.67
CA ILE A 187 -2.56 -13.37 7.99
C ILE A 187 -2.71 -12.34 6.86
N PRO A 188 -2.55 -11.02 7.07
CA PRO A 188 -2.74 -10.04 6.01
C PRO A 188 -1.71 -10.17 4.89
N ASN A 189 -0.48 -10.55 5.22
CA ASN A 189 0.55 -10.74 4.22
C ASN A 189 0.34 -12.02 3.39
N ALA A 190 -0.16 -13.11 3.99
CA ALA A 190 -0.59 -14.30 3.26
C ALA A 190 -1.73 -13.98 2.30
N LEU A 191 -2.71 -13.18 2.72
CA LEU A 191 -3.79 -12.69 1.84
C LEU A 191 -3.23 -11.81 0.71
N GLY A 192 -2.24 -10.96 0.99
CA GLY A 192 -1.53 -10.15 0.00
C GLY A 192 -0.83 -11.01 -1.06
N VAL A 193 -0.14 -12.07 -0.64
CA VAL A 193 0.49 -13.03 -1.56
C VAL A 193 -0.57 -13.72 -2.43
N ALA A 194 -1.66 -14.21 -1.83
CA ALA A 194 -2.74 -14.87 -2.56
C ALA A 194 -3.39 -13.93 -3.59
N ALA A 195 -3.69 -12.68 -3.19
CA ALA A 195 -4.26 -11.67 -4.09
C ALA A 195 -3.31 -11.33 -5.26
N SER A 196 -2.02 -11.25 -4.99
CA SER A 196 -1.01 -11.00 -6.02
C SER A 196 -0.88 -12.17 -7.00
N ILE A 197 -0.95 -13.40 -6.53
CA ILE A 197 -0.96 -14.60 -7.40
C ILE A 197 -2.18 -14.55 -8.33
N VAL A 198 -3.37 -14.23 -7.82
CA VAL A 198 -4.57 -14.07 -8.65
C VAL A 198 -4.36 -12.99 -9.72
N GLN A 199 -3.79 -11.83 -9.37
CA GLN A 199 -3.47 -10.78 -10.34
C GLN A 199 -2.50 -11.26 -11.43
N ILE A 200 -1.45 -11.99 -11.07
CA ILE A 200 -0.47 -12.54 -12.03
C ILE A 200 -1.15 -13.52 -12.97
N VAL A 201 -1.98 -14.43 -12.46
CA VAL A 201 -2.73 -15.41 -13.27
C VAL A 201 -3.67 -14.69 -14.25
N VAL A 202 -4.45 -13.73 -13.77
CA VAL A 202 -5.35 -12.91 -14.61
C VAL A 202 -4.55 -12.18 -15.68
N PHE A 203 -3.44 -11.55 -15.33
CA PHE A 203 -2.56 -10.87 -16.29
C PHE A 203 -2.09 -11.82 -17.39
N LEU A 204 -1.57 -13.00 -17.04
CA LEU A 204 -1.04 -13.95 -18.01
C LEU A 204 -2.12 -14.51 -18.95
N VAL A 205 -3.28 -14.89 -18.39
CA VAL A 205 -4.42 -15.45 -19.16
C VAL A 205 -4.95 -14.41 -20.14
N TYR A 206 -5.24 -13.18 -19.67
CA TYR A 206 -5.84 -12.16 -20.52
C TYR A 206 -4.83 -11.55 -21.50
N ARG A 207 -3.55 -11.49 -21.15
CA ARG A 207 -2.48 -11.15 -22.09
C ARG A 207 -2.45 -12.12 -23.28
N GLN A 208 -2.53 -13.42 -23.04
CA GLN A 208 -2.57 -14.41 -24.13
C GLN A 208 -3.85 -14.30 -24.97
N LYS A 209 -5.01 -14.16 -24.30
CA LYS A 209 -6.30 -14.03 -24.98
C LYS A 209 -6.36 -12.79 -25.88
N GLN A 210 -6.01 -11.63 -25.36
CA GLN A 210 -6.06 -10.36 -26.11
C GLN A 210 -5.03 -10.32 -27.24
N LYS A 211 -3.84 -10.92 -27.07
CA LYS A 211 -2.86 -11.04 -28.15
C LYS A 211 -3.34 -11.95 -29.29
N LYS A 212 -4.01 -13.05 -28.98
CA LYS A 212 -4.61 -13.94 -30.01
C LYS A 212 -5.70 -13.20 -30.79
N THR A 213 -6.60 -12.48 -30.10
CA THR A 213 -7.66 -11.71 -30.75
C THR A 213 -7.09 -10.63 -31.68
N ALA A 214 -6.04 -9.93 -31.26
CA ALA A 214 -5.38 -8.90 -32.08
C ALA A 214 -4.61 -9.47 -33.29
N ALA A 215 -4.23 -10.75 -33.25
CA ALA A 215 -3.53 -11.41 -34.35
C ALA A 215 -4.46 -12.06 -35.37
N THR A 216 -5.78 -12.16 -35.11
CA THR A 216 -6.76 -12.71 -36.04
C THR A 216 -7.30 -11.54 -36.90
N PRO A 217 -7.06 -11.49 -38.22
CA PRO A 217 -7.62 -10.45 -39.09
C PRO A 217 -9.14 -10.51 -39.05
N GLU A 218 -9.80 -9.32 -38.94
CA GLU A 218 -11.25 -9.25 -39.17
C GLU A 218 -11.56 -9.82 -40.54
N PRO A 219 -12.58 -10.73 -40.68
CA PRO A 219 -13.05 -11.13 -41.98
C PRO A 219 -13.54 -9.88 -42.72
N LEU A 220 -13.03 -9.65 -43.94
CA LEU A 220 -13.50 -8.62 -44.83
C LEU A 220 -15.03 -8.71 -44.92
N LYS A 221 -15.72 -7.72 -44.48
CA LYS A 221 -17.17 -7.58 -44.71
C LYS A 221 -17.35 -7.33 -46.23
N GLU A 222 -17.75 -8.39 -46.94
CA GLU A 222 -18.30 -8.25 -48.30
C GLU A 222 -19.62 -7.48 -48.29
#